data_9d1115a6c3660f84591bf473527be7ba
#
_entry.id   9d1115a6c3660f84591bf473527be7ba
#
_cell.length_a   1.000
_cell.length_b   1.000
_cell.length_c   1.000
_cell.angle_alpha   90.00
_cell.angle_beta   90.00
_cell.angle_gamma   90.00
#
_symmetry.space_group_name_H-M   'P 1'
#
loop_
_entity.id
_entity.type
_entity.pdbx_description
1 polymer ?
#
loop_
_entity_poly.entity_id
_entity_poly.type
_entity_poly.pdbx_seq_one_letter_code
_entity_poly.pdbx_strand_id
1 'polypeptide(L)'
;MRMRQTHVQGVAQNTTRVRARLATTVVLAVTAPFLLLFSAAEAGSEPASNTAHTAHAAHTAQLVRTAQSTTTARWTSRTLAPGVTVRTGVILHPGTKHSWTVTVQAPAKSRWDSNDPDSPMAWAEVGTRTWADDTARKLTAAGLRPRTESVQWPRYADTPHGLMGYRVRTGRFATQAEAKKAASAVVRAGFHATLSWTGYDVQEPADRENIHVAVIDPKTLKGRVEATHDGNVAQRETTSAVARKMKSLVGVNGGFFVMTARDGVPGTMAGIGAYRGELESMAAGSRSALIIEDGGRGYRMADLTTTVTARSGTAAYRIQGINRVPGTVRNCGRPGTTPSELPWQDVTCQLANDMVQFTPAFRAALPTGAGVQVVLNASGTVVSVGARGGHVPSGGHVLQGIGRAADWLKTHAKPHSRVRVDEVIRTAEGERVVLGAGDSIVSAAPTLVKDGSIDIDAAAEGFVDPPYTSFGYAWASVRQPRTLAGIDKLGRLLLVTVDGRLTNGSEGFTVYESAAFMKSLGAVQAINLDGGGSTAMTVNGKLVNHPSDAAGERTVGDTVQILPKR
;
A
#
# COMPACT_ATOMS: atom_id res chain seq x y z
N MET A 1 11.17 -38.27 -17.05
CA MET A 1 12.53 -37.98 -17.51
C MET A 1 13.26 -37.20 -16.42
N ARG A 2 14.39 -37.68 -15.93
CA ARG A 2 14.99 -37.33 -14.61
C ARG A 2 15.58 -35.92 -14.58
N MET A 3 15.22 -35.15 -13.52
CA MET A 3 15.92 -33.91 -13.15
C MET A 3 17.20 -34.22 -12.37
N ARG A 4 18.28 -33.56 -12.73
CA ARG A 4 19.56 -33.56 -12.00
C ARG A 4 19.61 -32.37 -11.04
N GLN A 5 19.89 -32.66 -9.80
CA GLN A 5 20.31 -31.67 -8.78
C GLN A 5 21.78 -31.31 -9.01
N THR A 6 22.12 -30.04 -8.91
CA THR A 6 23.50 -29.56 -8.79
C THR A 6 23.68 -28.82 -7.46
N HIS A 7 24.65 -29.30 -6.69
CA HIS A 7 25.20 -28.71 -5.48
C HIS A 7 25.94 -27.39 -5.81
N VAL A 8 25.85 -26.42 -4.91
CA VAL A 8 26.79 -25.29 -4.83
C VAL A 8 27.40 -25.24 -3.43
N GLN A 9 28.70 -25.36 -3.41
CA GLN A 9 29.57 -25.26 -2.23
C GLN A 9 29.79 -23.80 -1.82
N GLY A 10 30.05 -23.61 -0.51
CA GLY A 10 30.25 -22.32 0.13
C GLY A 10 31.60 -21.69 -0.19
N VAL A 11 31.63 -20.37 0.01
CA VAL A 11 32.86 -19.56 0.01
C VAL A 11 32.94 -18.75 1.32
N ALA A 12 34.14 -18.76 1.87
CA ALA A 12 34.52 -18.28 3.18
C ALA A 12 34.46 -16.75 3.37
N GLN A 13 34.22 -16.37 4.61
CA GLN A 13 34.25 -15.00 5.12
C GLN A 13 35.69 -14.43 5.16
N ASN A 14 35.84 -13.19 4.73
CA ASN A 14 37.02 -12.38 5.03
C ASN A 14 36.55 -11.12 5.78
N THR A 15 36.99 -11.03 7.03
CA THR A 15 36.72 -9.93 7.96
C THR A 15 37.77 -8.84 7.83
N THR A 16 37.38 -7.65 7.38
CA THR A 16 38.21 -6.45 7.46
C THR A 16 37.64 -5.49 8.50
N ARG A 17 38.38 -5.26 9.57
CA ARG A 17 38.05 -4.29 10.63
C ARG A 17 38.25 -2.86 10.15
N VAL A 18 37.20 -2.06 10.14
CA VAL A 18 37.27 -0.60 9.98
C VAL A 18 36.95 0.07 11.32
N ARG A 19 37.90 0.90 11.78
CA ARG A 19 37.78 1.69 13.02
C ARG A 19 36.71 2.79 12.85
N ALA A 20 35.67 2.77 13.68
CA ALA A 20 34.70 3.83 13.80
C ALA A 20 35.24 4.99 14.66
N ARG A 21 35.10 6.22 14.16
CA ARG A 21 35.28 7.45 14.95
C ARG A 21 33.94 7.75 15.63
N LEU A 22 33.99 7.91 16.96
CA LEU A 22 32.84 8.34 17.77
C LEU A 22 32.45 9.78 17.40
N ALA A 23 31.20 9.94 16.99
CA ALA A 23 30.54 11.25 16.98
C ALA A 23 29.65 11.35 18.23
N THR A 24 29.89 12.37 19.02
CA THR A 24 29.17 12.64 20.27
C THR A 24 27.72 13.03 19.95
N THR A 25 26.76 12.19 20.33
CA THR A 25 25.33 12.44 20.15
C THR A 25 24.79 13.08 21.42
N VAL A 26 24.31 14.33 21.33
CA VAL A 26 23.54 14.97 22.39
C VAL A 26 22.12 14.40 22.36
N VAL A 27 21.76 13.66 23.40
CA VAL A 27 20.41 13.14 23.60
C VAL A 27 19.61 14.18 24.35
N LEU A 28 18.69 14.87 23.67
CA LEU A 28 17.63 15.65 24.31
C LEU A 28 16.43 14.71 24.53
N ALA A 29 16.21 14.31 25.76
CA ALA A 29 15.00 13.61 26.18
C ALA A 29 13.85 14.63 26.29
N VAL A 30 12.95 14.61 25.32
CA VAL A 30 11.66 15.31 25.43
C VAL A 30 10.63 14.29 25.85
N THR A 31 10.26 14.31 27.13
CA THR A 31 9.11 13.56 27.66
C THR A 31 7.86 14.35 27.37
N ALA A 32 7.10 13.95 26.35
CA ALA A 32 5.72 14.36 26.19
C ALA A 32 4.79 13.21 26.63
N PRO A 33 3.85 13.45 27.53
CA PRO A 33 2.91 12.41 27.91
C PRO A 33 1.88 12.21 26.81
N PHE A 34 1.78 11.02 26.29
CA PHE A 34 0.65 10.56 25.48
C PHE A 34 -0.53 10.32 26.43
N LEU A 35 -1.36 11.33 26.62
CA LEU A 35 -2.66 11.17 27.27
C LEU A 35 -3.69 10.80 26.19
N LEU A 36 -4.09 9.56 26.18
CA LEU A 36 -5.33 9.14 25.54
C LEU A 36 -6.48 9.54 26.48
N LEU A 37 -7.08 10.70 26.23
CA LEU A 37 -8.31 11.13 26.88
C LEU A 37 -9.48 10.38 26.24
N PHE A 38 -10.00 9.38 26.93
CA PHE A 38 -11.36 8.92 26.71
C PHE A 38 -12.32 9.93 27.33
N SER A 39 -13.05 10.67 26.51
CA SER A 39 -14.15 11.51 26.93
C SER A 39 -15.36 10.63 27.21
N ALA A 40 -15.75 10.51 28.48
CA ALA A 40 -17.05 10.01 28.86
C ALA A 40 -18.06 11.16 28.79
N ALA A 41 -19.17 10.96 28.10
CA ALA A 41 -20.26 11.89 28.06
C ALA A 41 -21.04 11.83 29.40
N GLU A 42 -21.15 12.97 30.03
CA GLU A 42 -22.06 13.17 31.19
C GLU A 42 -23.50 13.25 30.69
N ALA A 43 -24.38 12.46 31.34
CA ALA A 43 -25.81 12.73 31.37
C ALA A 43 -26.21 12.94 32.83
N GLY A 44 -26.58 14.17 33.15
CA GLY A 44 -27.06 14.52 34.46
C GLY A 44 -28.54 14.22 34.63
N SER A 45 -28.93 13.93 35.87
CA SER A 45 -30.15 14.42 36.50
C SER A 45 -30.22 13.98 37.95
N GLU A 46 -30.68 14.86 38.77
CA GLU A 46 -30.78 14.93 40.20
C GLU A 46 -31.95 14.12 40.82
N PRO A 47 -32.24 14.27 42.14
CA PRO A 47 -32.04 13.18 43.13
C PRO A 47 -33.34 12.74 43.79
N ALA A 48 -33.34 11.64 44.49
CA ALA A 48 -34.31 11.40 45.57
C ALA A 48 -33.78 10.44 46.65
N SER A 49 -34.02 10.85 47.85
CA SER A 49 -33.68 10.43 49.17
C SER A 49 -34.08 9.02 49.62
N ASN A 50 -33.33 8.48 50.54
CA ASN A 50 -33.62 7.98 51.88
C ASN A 50 -33.25 6.53 52.24
N THR A 51 -32.48 6.51 53.33
CA THR A 51 -32.45 5.61 54.51
C THR A 51 -31.94 4.18 54.43
N ALA A 52 -30.77 4.09 55.05
CA ALA A 52 -30.31 3.13 56.07
C ALA A 52 -30.66 1.63 55.99
N HIS A 53 -29.62 0.79 55.91
CA HIS A 53 -29.33 -0.21 56.96
C HIS A 53 -27.88 -0.73 56.81
N THR A 54 -27.21 -0.73 57.96
CA THR A 54 -25.87 -1.23 58.24
C THR A 54 -25.78 -2.75 58.10
N ALA A 55 -24.72 -3.25 57.42
CA ALA A 55 -24.12 -4.54 57.71
C ALA A 55 -22.65 -4.55 57.30
N HIS A 56 -21.77 -4.84 58.23
CA HIS A 56 -20.35 -5.02 58.11
C HIS A 56 -20.03 -6.22 57.18
N ALA A 57 -19.18 -6.02 56.20
CA ALA A 57 -18.32 -7.05 55.67
C ALA A 57 -17.02 -6.41 55.16
N ALA A 58 -15.95 -6.61 55.92
CA ALA A 58 -14.61 -6.27 55.52
C ALA A 58 -14.18 -7.18 54.34
N HIS A 59 -14.13 -6.63 53.13
CA HIS A 59 -13.45 -7.26 52.03
C HIS A 59 -12.14 -6.52 51.79
N THR A 60 -11.06 -7.24 52.05
CA THR A 60 -9.67 -6.89 51.71
C THR A 60 -9.58 -6.57 50.23
N ALA A 61 -9.53 -5.30 49.90
CA ALA A 61 -9.22 -4.87 48.52
C ALA A 61 -7.75 -5.18 48.25
N GLN A 62 -7.51 -6.27 47.58
CA GLN A 62 -6.22 -6.62 47.00
C GLN A 62 -6.00 -5.68 45.82
N LEU A 63 -5.19 -4.65 46.04
CA LEU A 63 -4.70 -3.75 45.01
C LEU A 63 -3.86 -4.57 44.04
N VAL A 64 -4.49 -5.08 42.99
CA VAL A 64 -3.77 -5.52 41.78
C VAL A 64 -3.21 -4.26 41.13
N ARG A 65 -1.96 -3.93 41.46
CA ARG A 65 -1.17 -2.98 40.65
C ARG A 65 -0.97 -3.62 39.29
N THR A 66 -1.84 -3.36 38.32
CA THR A 66 -1.53 -3.50 36.92
C THR A 66 -0.39 -2.52 36.63
N ALA A 67 0.81 -3.04 36.46
CA ALA A 67 1.91 -2.25 35.95
C ALA A 67 1.48 -1.73 34.57
N GLN A 68 1.16 -0.44 34.48
CA GLN A 68 0.94 0.24 33.23
C GLN A 68 2.27 0.18 32.48
N SER A 69 2.34 -0.63 31.45
CA SER A 69 3.44 -0.67 30.50
C SER A 69 3.52 0.71 29.85
N THR A 70 4.53 1.50 30.24
CA THR A 70 4.72 2.84 29.67
C THR A 70 5.34 2.71 28.29
N THR A 71 4.58 3.02 27.24
CA THR A 71 5.10 3.18 25.89
C THR A 71 6.25 4.17 25.90
N THR A 72 7.40 3.78 25.34
CA THR A 72 8.56 4.65 25.23
C THR A 72 8.85 4.94 23.75
N ALA A 73 9.05 6.21 23.42
CA ALA A 73 9.43 6.62 22.08
C ALA A 73 10.78 7.34 22.12
N ARG A 74 11.71 6.89 21.30
CA ARG A 74 13.04 7.51 21.15
C ARG A 74 13.18 8.04 19.73
N TRP A 75 13.54 9.31 19.59
CA TRP A 75 13.66 9.97 18.30
C TRP A 75 15.01 10.65 18.17
N THR A 76 15.60 10.54 16.99
CA THR A 76 16.70 11.38 16.52
C THR A 76 16.22 12.22 15.35
N SER A 77 16.79 13.42 15.20
CA SER A 77 16.43 14.33 14.10
C SER A 77 17.66 14.91 13.45
N ARG A 78 17.67 14.98 12.13
CA ARG A 78 18.76 15.57 11.35
C ARG A 78 18.22 16.40 10.19
N THR A 79 18.63 17.65 10.12
CA THR A 79 18.38 18.49 8.94
C THR A 79 19.41 18.16 7.86
N LEU A 80 18.96 17.83 6.67
CA LEU A 80 19.80 17.49 5.53
C LEU A 80 20.13 18.70 4.66
N ALA A 81 19.13 19.57 4.51
CA ALA A 81 19.19 20.81 3.76
C ALA A 81 18.10 21.76 4.27
N PRO A 82 18.12 23.06 3.91
CA PRO A 82 16.99 23.96 4.18
C PRO A 82 15.69 23.33 3.67
N GLY A 83 14.68 23.22 4.53
CA GLY A 83 13.39 22.61 4.22
C GLY A 83 13.35 21.08 4.20
N VAL A 84 14.44 20.37 4.52
CA VAL A 84 14.46 18.91 4.53
C VAL A 84 15.01 18.39 5.86
N THR A 85 14.16 17.78 6.66
CA THR A 85 14.54 17.17 7.94
C THR A 85 14.13 15.71 7.95
N VAL A 86 15.01 14.83 8.41
CA VAL A 86 14.72 13.40 8.62
C VAL A 86 14.77 13.08 10.10
N ARG A 87 13.76 12.36 10.57
CA ARG A 87 13.65 11.84 11.93
C ARG A 87 13.62 10.32 11.88
N THR A 88 14.37 9.68 12.77
CA THR A 88 14.32 8.23 12.98
C THR A 88 13.84 7.96 14.38
N GLY A 89 12.83 7.11 14.50
CA GLY A 89 12.19 6.79 15.77
C GLY A 89 12.11 5.29 16.02
N VAL A 90 12.12 4.94 17.30
CA VAL A 90 11.77 3.61 17.79
C VAL A 90 10.71 3.78 18.85
N ILE A 91 9.57 3.15 18.65
CA ILE A 91 8.50 3.03 19.64
C ILE A 91 8.59 1.64 20.25
N LEU A 92 8.55 1.54 21.57
CA LEU A 92 8.61 0.30 22.32
C LEU A 92 7.42 0.21 23.27
N HIS A 93 6.82 -0.97 23.36
CA HIS A 93 5.78 -1.31 24.32
C HIS A 93 6.30 -2.41 25.27
N PRO A 94 7.08 -2.04 26.31
CA PRO A 94 7.71 -3.00 27.21
C PRO A 94 6.66 -3.88 27.89
N GLY A 95 6.95 -5.18 27.97
CA GLY A 95 6.08 -6.16 28.63
C GLY A 95 5.12 -6.89 27.72
N THR A 96 5.03 -6.53 26.42
CA THR A 96 4.35 -7.37 25.42
C THR A 96 5.09 -8.68 25.26
N LYS A 97 4.33 -9.76 25.14
CA LYS A 97 4.88 -11.12 24.93
C LYS A 97 4.21 -11.72 23.72
N HIS A 98 4.88 -11.65 22.61
CA HIS A 98 4.40 -12.28 21.37
C HIS A 98 4.92 -13.72 21.25
N SER A 99 4.23 -14.50 20.44
CA SER A 99 4.56 -15.91 20.22
C SER A 99 4.16 -16.34 18.81
N TRP A 100 4.81 -17.35 18.31
CA TRP A 100 4.30 -18.08 17.16
C TRP A 100 3.07 -18.89 17.56
N THR A 101 2.11 -18.98 16.66
CA THR A 101 0.90 -19.76 16.82
C THR A 101 0.50 -20.38 15.49
N VAL A 102 -0.34 -21.37 15.53
CA VAL A 102 -0.97 -21.96 14.33
C VAL A 102 -2.38 -21.39 14.22
N THR A 103 -2.67 -20.68 13.14
CA THR A 103 -4.01 -20.21 12.81
C THR A 103 -4.66 -21.20 11.84
N VAL A 104 -5.82 -21.73 12.22
CA VAL A 104 -6.63 -22.61 11.37
C VAL A 104 -7.42 -21.76 10.41
N GLN A 105 -7.47 -22.13 9.13
CA GLN A 105 -8.12 -21.33 8.11
C GLN A 105 -9.56 -21.82 7.86
N ALA A 106 -10.49 -20.88 7.82
CA ALA A 106 -11.86 -21.08 7.42
C ALA A 106 -11.97 -21.12 5.89
N PRO A 107 -12.86 -21.97 5.32
CA PRO A 107 -13.20 -21.87 3.91
C PRO A 107 -13.77 -20.47 3.60
N ALA A 108 -13.20 -19.79 2.61
CA ALA A 108 -13.67 -18.51 2.14
C ALA A 108 -14.40 -18.68 0.80
N LYS A 109 -15.55 -18.03 0.65
CA LYS A 109 -16.18 -17.93 -0.66
C LYS A 109 -15.42 -16.89 -1.46
N SER A 110 -14.84 -17.30 -2.57
CA SER A 110 -14.25 -16.38 -3.53
C SER A 110 -15.31 -16.00 -4.58
N ARG A 111 -15.38 -14.71 -4.93
CA ARG A 111 -16.14 -14.25 -6.11
C ARG A 111 -15.33 -14.31 -7.39
N TRP A 112 -14.06 -14.63 -7.27
CA TRP A 112 -13.09 -14.50 -8.32
C TRP A 112 -13.00 -15.73 -9.19
N ASP A 113 -12.56 -15.50 -10.40
CA ASP A 113 -12.17 -16.60 -11.28
C ASP A 113 -10.95 -17.31 -10.66
N SER A 114 -11.02 -18.64 -10.57
CA SER A 114 -9.92 -19.48 -10.09
C SER A 114 -8.66 -19.41 -10.98
N ASN A 115 -8.77 -18.80 -12.17
CA ASN A 115 -7.66 -18.56 -13.08
C ASN A 115 -6.92 -17.24 -12.81
N ASP A 116 -7.47 -16.35 -11.96
CA ASP A 116 -6.77 -15.15 -11.53
C ASP A 116 -5.78 -15.50 -10.42
N PRO A 117 -4.47 -15.27 -10.62
CA PRO A 117 -3.44 -15.56 -9.62
C PRO A 117 -3.55 -14.75 -8.34
N ASP A 118 -4.18 -13.57 -8.43
CA ASP A 118 -4.41 -12.67 -7.32
C ASP A 118 -5.83 -12.82 -6.76
N SER A 119 -6.55 -13.84 -7.22
CA SER A 119 -7.85 -14.21 -6.70
C SER A 119 -7.79 -14.32 -5.18
N PRO A 120 -8.75 -13.73 -4.44
CA PRO A 120 -8.79 -13.86 -2.99
C PRO A 120 -8.68 -15.33 -2.59
N MET A 121 -7.87 -15.59 -1.61
CA MET A 121 -7.58 -16.94 -1.14
C MET A 121 -8.88 -17.69 -0.82
N ALA A 122 -8.97 -18.94 -1.25
CA ALA A 122 -10.08 -19.84 -0.89
C ALA A 122 -10.20 -20.06 0.64
N TRP A 123 -9.29 -19.48 1.41
CA TRP A 123 -9.15 -19.66 2.85
C TRP A 123 -9.00 -18.29 3.53
N ALA A 124 -9.64 -18.15 4.70
CA ALA A 124 -9.59 -16.94 5.53
C ALA A 124 -9.17 -17.29 6.96
N GLU A 125 -8.53 -16.33 7.63
CA GLU A 125 -8.22 -16.48 9.07
C GLU A 125 -9.44 -16.29 9.96
N VAL A 126 -10.50 -15.67 9.44
CA VAL A 126 -11.72 -15.34 10.18
C VAL A 126 -12.91 -16.07 9.56
N GLY A 127 -13.67 -16.77 10.37
CA GLY A 127 -14.86 -17.50 9.98
C GLY A 127 -16.07 -17.23 10.88
N THR A 128 -17.16 -17.93 10.62
CA THR A 128 -18.39 -17.83 11.43
C THR A 128 -18.20 -18.46 12.82
N ARG A 129 -19.08 -18.14 13.76
CA ARG A 129 -19.10 -18.78 15.08
C ARG A 129 -19.28 -20.29 14.97
N THR A 130 -20.22 -20.74 14.15
CA THR A 130 -20.48 -22.17 13.93
C THR A 130 -19.26 -22.92 13.40
N TRP A 131 -18.54 -22.32 12.43
CA TRP A 131 -17.30 -22.90 11.93
C TRP A 131 -16.23 -22.99 13.03
N ALA A 132 -16.08 -21.94 13.82
CA ALA A 132 -15.07 -21.90 14.88
C ALA A 132 -15.32 -22.94 15.97
N ASP A 133 -16.58 -23.08 16.42
CA ASP A 133 -16.97 -24.05 17.44
C ASP A 133 -16.83 -25.48 16.93
N ASP A 134 -17.22 -25.77 15.67
CA ASP A 134 -17.05 -27.09 15.06
C ASP A 134 -15.56 -27.44 14.87
N THR A 135 -14.77 -26.51 14.39
CA THR A 135 -13.32 -26.66 14.23
C THR A 135 -12.64 -26.91 15.56
N ALA A 136 -12.98 -26.14 16.60
CA ALA A 136 -12.42 -26.34 17.94
C ALA A 136 -12.76 -27.72 18.52
N ARG A 137 -14.00 -28.19 18.37
CA ARG A 137 -14.39 -29.55 18.80
C ARG A 137 -13.59 -30.65 18.09
N LYS A 138 -13.45 -30.58 16.77
CA LYS A 138 -12.70 -31.55 15.96
C LYS A 138 -11.21 -31.55 16.29
N LEU A 139 -10.60 -30.39 16.49
CA LEU A 139 -9.21 -30.29 16.92
C LEU A 139 -8.99 -30.86 18.33
N THR A 140 -9.92 -30.63 19.24
CA THR A 140 -9.88 -31.24 20.60
C THR A 140 -9.98 -32.76 20.53
N ALA A 141 -10.87 -33.29 19.71
CA ALA A 141 -10.98 -34.74 19.49
C ALA A 141 -9.70 -35.35 18.88
N ALA A 142 -8.94 -34.57 18.11
CA ALA A 142 -7.63 -34.95 17.58
C ALA A 142 -6.46 -34.74 18.58
N GLY A 143 -6.75 -34.44 19.85
CA GLY A 143 -5.75 -34.25 20.92
C GLY A 143 -5.05 -32.88 20.90
N LEU A 144 -5.54 -31.93 20.13
CA LEU A 144 -5.02 -30.57 20.07
C LEU A 144 -5.75 -29.68 21.09
N ARG A 145 -5.12 -28.54 21.44
CA ARG A 145 -5.69 -27.55 22.36
C ARG A 145 -5.99 -26.25 21.62
N PRO A 146 -7.14 -26.17 20.92
CA PRO A 146 -7.55 -24.96 20.21
C PRO A 146 -8.03 -23.88 21.19
N ARG A 147 -7.92 -22.62 20.75
CA ARG A 147 -8.58 -21.46 21.35
C ARG A 147 -9.33 -20.70 20.26
N THR A 148 -10.52 -20.24 20.59
CA THR A 148 -11.33 -19.40 19.72
C THR A 148 -11.20 -17.96 20.18
N GLU A 149 -10.91 -17.06 19.24
CA GLU A 149 -10.71 -15.63 19.48
C GLU A 149 -11.73 -14.85 18.63
N SER A 150 -12.42 -13.86 19.22
CA SER A 150 -13.26 -12.95 18.46
C SER A 150 -12.38 -11.93 17.74
N VAL A 151 -12.74 -11.59 16.49
CA VAL A 151 -12.06 -10.57 15.68
C VAL A 151 -13.04 -9.45 15.41
N GLN A 152 -12.61 -8.21 15.66
CA GLN A 152 -13.41 -7.01 15.45
C GLN A 152 -13.07 -6.35 14.13
N TRP A 153 -14.05 -5.69 13.52
CA TRP A 153 -13.81 -4.78 12.42
C TRP A 153 -12.92 -3.62 12.89
N PRO A 154 -11.92 -3.21 12.09
CA PRO A 154 -11.28 -1.92 12.30
C PRO A 154 -12.29 -0.78 12.15
N ARG A 155 -11.99 0.37 12.72
CA ARG A 155 -12.84 1.57 12.61
C ARG A 155 -12.60 2.27 11.27
N TYR A 156 -13.06 1.66 10.18
CA TYR A 156 -13.10 2.28 8.87
C TYR A 156 -14.45 2.98 8.66
N ALA A 157 -14.48 4.01 7.80
CA ALA A 157 -15.67 4.84 7.60
C ALA A 157 -16.79 4.07 6.86
N ASP A 158 -16.40 3.15 5.97
CA ASP A 158 -17.29 2.50 5.00
C ASP A 158 -17.44 0.97 5.20
N THR A 159 -17.08 0.46 6.37
CA THR A 159 -17.22 -0.96 6.72
C THR A 159 -18.11 -1.18 7.93
N PRO A 160 -18.62 -2.39 8.15
CA PRO A 160 -19.32 -2.71 9.40
C PRO A 160 -18.45 -2.44 10.63
N HIS A 161 -19.09 -2.23 11.76
CA HIS A 161 -18.44 -2.08 13.06
C HIS A 161 -18.75 -3.28 13.97
N GLY A 162 -17.96 -3.46 15.02
CA GLY A 162 -18.14 -4.55 15.99
C GLY A 162 -17.53 -5.86 15.52
N LEU A 163 -18.21 -6.95 15.77
CA LEU A 163 -17.69 -8.30 15.50
C LEU A 163 -17.59 -8.59 14.01
N MET A 164 -16.36 -8.88 13.54
CA MET A 164 -16.10 -9.39 12.18
C MET A 164 -16.35 -10.90 12.10
N GLY A 165 -15.92 -11.65 13.11
CA GLY A 165 -16.03 -13.09 13.16
C GLY A 165 -15.15 -13.73 14.22
N TYR A 166 -14.78 -14.98 13.99
CA TYR A 166 -14.00 -15.77 14.93
C TYR A 166 -12.79 -16.40 14.25
N ARG A 167 -11.70 -16.49 14.99
CA ARG A 167 -10.45 -17.10 14.60
C ARG A 167 -10.15 -18.28 15.52
N VAL A 168 -9.67 -19.39 14.97
CA VAL A 168 -9.27 -20.57 15.74
C VAL A 168 -7.76 -20.73 15.66
N ARG A 169 -7.12 -20.80 16.80
CA ARG A 169 -5.67 -20.96 16.95
C ARG A 169 -5.29 -22.09 17.88
N THR A 170 -4.10 -22.65 17.70
CA THR A 170 -3.55 -23.64 18.64
C THR A 170 -2.08 -23.36 18.95
N GLY A 171 -1.73 -23.53 20.21
CA GLY A 171 -0.38 -23.35 20.73
C GLY A 171 0.07 -21.90 20.86
N ARG A 172 1.08 -21.71 21.70
CA ARG A 172 1.92 -20.52 21.81
C ARG A 172 3.36 -21.01 21.85
N PHE A 173 4.16 -20.69 20.84
CA PHE A 173 5.49 -21.25 20.64
C PHE A 173 6.52 -20.13 20.62
N ALA A 174 7.69 -20.39 21.21
CA ALA A 174 8.78 -19.46 21.19
C ALA A 174 9.44 -19.35 19.81
N THR A 175 9.41 -20.43 19.04
CA THR A 175 10.05 -20.50 17.72
C THR A 175 9.09 -20.89 16.61
N GLN A 176 9.39 -20.42 15.40
CA GLN A 176 8.65 -20.81 14.20
C GLN A 176 8.75 -22.31 13.90
N ALA A 177 9.88 -22.94 14.25
CA ALA A 177 10.10 -24.36 14.05
C ALA A 177 9.13 -25.22 14.89
N GLU A 178 8.90 -24.85 16.15
CA GLU A 178 7.91 -25.49 17.02
C GLU A 178 6.48 -25.33 16.47
N ALA A 179 6.13 -24.11 16.06
CA ALA A 179 4.83 -23.83 15.44
C ALA A 179 4.63 -24.64 14.15
N LYS A 180 5.67 -24.82 13.34
CA LYS A 180 5.62 -25.65 12.12
C LYS A 180 5.32 -27.12 12.43
N LYS A 181 5.89 -27.67 13.50
CA LYS A 181 5.54 -29.04 13.95
C LYS A 181 4.07 -29.14 14.35
N ALA A 182 3.56 -28.13 15.10
CA ALA A 182 2.17 -28.07 15.49
C ALA A 182 1.21 -27.91 14.28
N ALA A 183 1.58 -27.08 13.30
CA ALA A 183 0.81 -26.92 12.07
C ALA A 183 0.65 -28.25 11.32
N SER A 184 1.70 -29.08 11.29
CA SER A 184 1.62 -30.42 10.68
C SER A 184 0.58 -31.32 11.38
N ALA A 185 0.37 -31.17 12.68
CA ALA A 185 -0.67 -31.92 13.41
C ALA A 185 -2.07 -31.40 13.04
N VAL A 186 -2.24 -30.08 12.87
CA VAL A 186 -3.52 -29.49 12.42
C VAL A 186 -3.86 -29.96 10.99
N VAL A 187 -2.86 -30.01 10.11
CA VAL A 187 -3.05 -30.50 8.73
C VAL A 187 -3.43 -32.00 8.72
N ARG A 188 -2.78 -32.83 9.56
CA ARG A 188 -3.18 -34.25 9.69
C ARG A 188 -4.59 -34.43 10.24
N ALA A 189 -5.09 -33.47 11.01
CA ALA A 189 -6.48 -33.48 11.47
C ALA A 189 -7.49 -32.99 10.39
N GLY A 190 -7.03 -32.74 9.16
CA GLY A 190 -7.86 -32.40 8.00
C GLY A 190 -8.15 -30.92 7.83
N PHE A 191 -7.37 -30.03 8.45
CA PHE A 191 -7.56 -28.58 8.36
C PHE A 191 -6.45 -27.90 7.58
N HIS A 192 -6.78 -26.77 6.95
CA HIS A 192 -5.81 -25.81 6.46
C HIS A 192 -5.28 -24.95 7.61
N ALA A 193 -4.00 -24.66 7.62
CA ALA A 193 -3.37 -23.89 8.69
C ALA A 193 -2.22 -23.04 8.18
N THR A 194 -2.05 -21.86 8.79
CA THR A 194 -0.92 -20.96 8.59
C THR A 194 -0.18 -20.74 9.90
N LEU A 195 1.09 -20.34 9.78
CA LEU A 195 1.88 -19.87 10.93
C LEU A 195 1.66 -18.37 11.09
N SER A 196 1.32 -17.95 12.29
CA SER A 196 1.10 -16.54 12.60
C SER A 196 1.97 -16.11 13.78
N TRP A 197 2.59 -14.95 13.67
CA TRP A 197 3.24 -14.26 14.78
C TRP A 197 2.20 -13.34 15.44
N THR A 198 1.97 -13.47 16.74
CA THR A 198 0.91 -12.71 17.42
C THR A 198 1.18 -11.21 17.48
N GLY A 199 2.42 -10.78 17.31
CA GLY A 199 2.78 -9.37 17.22
C GLY A 199 2.24 -8.66 15.97
N TYR A 200 1.85 -9.41 14.94
CA TYR A 200 1.21 -8.81 13.76
C TYR A 200 -0.30 -8.58 13.95
N ASP A 201 -0.86 -9.04 15.06
CA ASP A 201 -2.28 -8.85 15.37
C ASP A 201 -2.54 -7.48 16.00
N VAL A 202 -3.67 -6.86 15.65
CA VAL A 202 -4.10 -5.59 16.23
C VAL A 202 -4.60 -5.69 17.67
N GLN A 203 -4.86 -6.89 18.17
CA GLN A 203 -5.43 -7.11 19.52
C GLN A 203 -4.45 -6.85 20.67
N GLU A 204 -3.16 -6.90 20.38
CA GLU A 204 -2.10 -6.59 21.36
C GLU A 204 -1.24 -5.45 20.79
N PRO A 205 -0.69 -4.55 21.63
CA PRO A 205 0.27 -3.56 21.17
C PRO A 205 1.44 -4.24 20.46
N ALA A 206 2.00 -3.63 19.44
CA ALA A 206 3.24 -4.08 18.86
C ALA A 206 4.36 -3.98 19.92
N ASP A 207 5.30 -4.92 19.92
CA ASP A 207 6.45 -4.85 20.82
C ASP A 207 7.38 -3.69 20.43
N ARG A 208 7.59 -3.52 19.12
CA ARG A 208 8.49 -2.51 18.59
C ARG A 208 8.09 -2.05 17.19
N GLU A 209 8.20 -0.74 16.95
CA GLU A 209 8.16 -0.13 15.62
C GLU A 209 9.40 0.71 15.35
N ASN A 210 10.04 0.48 14.22
CA ASN A 210 11.10 1.32 13.67
C ASN A 210 10.49 2.22 12.60
N ILE A 211 10.67 3.53 12.73
CA ILE A 211 9.98 4.52 11.92
C ILE A 211 10.96 5.56 11.40
N HIS A 212 10.84 5.90 10.12
CA HIS A 212 11.57 7.01 9.51
C HIS A 212 10.57 8.02 8.98
N VAL A 213 10.79 9.29 9.29
CA VAL A 213 9.94 10.42 8.88
C VAL A 213 10.79 11.47 8.19
N ALA A 214 10.50 11.75 6.94
CA ALA A 214 11.02 12.92 6.25
C ALA A 214 9.97 14.03 6.25
N VAL A 215 10.37 15.23 6.67
CA VAL A 215 9.55 16.44 6.68
C VAL A 215 10.11 17.41 5.66
N ILE A 216 9.30 17.77 4.67
CA ILE A 216 9.69 18.65 3.58
C ILE A 216 8.84 19.93 3.65
N ASP A 217 9.49 21.05 3.93
CA ASP A 217 8.87 22.38 4.01
C ASP A 217 9.00 23.09 2.66
N PRO A 218 7.88 23.26 1.90
CA PRO A 218 7.92 23.89 0.59
C PRO A 218 8.35 25.36 0.63
N LYS A 219 8.18 26.04 1.78
CA LYS A 219 8.55 27.45 1.93
C LYS A 219 10.06 27.67 2.00
N THR A 220 10.80 26.69 2.51
CA THR A 220 12.24 26.79 2.74
C THR A 220 13.06 25.84 1.87
N LEU A 221 12.40 24.90 1.19
CA LEU A 221 13.05 23.97 0.27
C LEU A 221 13.73 24.72 -0.88
N LYS A 222 15.05 24.56 -0.99
CA LYS A 222 15.84 25.09 -2.11
C LYS A 222 16.08 24.08 -3.23
N GLY A 223 15.37 22.97 -3.24
CA GLY A 223 15.43 21.92 -4.23
C GLY A 223 14.09 21.74 -4.92
N ARG A 224 13.81 20.51 -5.30
CA ARG A 224 12.50 20.10 -5.81
C ARG A 224 12.09 18.73 -5.30
N VAL A 225 10.79 18.46 -5.33
CA VAL A 225 10.19 17.15 -5.10
C VAL A 225 9.55 16.71 -6.40
N GLU A 226 9.83 15.50 -6.82
CA GLU A 226 9.20 14.91 -7.99
C GLU A 226 8.92 13.42 -7.79
N ALA A 227 7.84 12.93 -8.36
CA ALA A 227 7.67 11.51 -8.58
C ALA A 227 8.38 11.11 -9.88
N THR A 228 8.91 9.88 -9.95
CA THR A 228 9.63 9.42 -11.12
C THR A 228 9.73 7.89 -11.19
N HIS A 229 9.66 7.37 -12.41
CA HIS A 229 10.02 6.01 -12.81
C HIS A 229 11.38 5.97 -13.56
N ASP A 230 12.22 6.97 -13.35
CA ASP A 230 13.52 7.15 -14.02
C ASP A 230 13.46 7.11 -15.57
N GLY A 231 12.34 7.59 -16.12
CA GLY A 231 12.13 7.77 -17.57
C GLY A 231 11.74 6.51 -18.35
N ASN A 232 11.37 5.41 -17.67
CA ASN A 232 10.83 4.21 -18.31
C ASN A 232 9.73 3.56 -17.47
N VAL A 233 8.47 3.74 -17.83
CA VAL A 233 7.32 3.18 -17.10
C VAL A 233 7.25 1.64 -17.17
N ALA A 234 7.95 1.01 -18.09
CA ALA A 234 8.00 -0.44 -18.24
C ALA A 234 9.26 -1.05 -17.58
N GLN A 235 9.75 -0.42 -16.52
CA GLN A 235 10.92 -0.83 -15.77
C GLN A 235 10.67 -0.75 -14.28
N ARG A 236 11.40 -1.55 -13.52
CA ARG A 236 11.43 -1.49 -12.06
C ARG A 236 12.85 -1.26 -11.57
N GLU A 237 13.02 -0.35 -10.62
CA GLU A 237 14.29 -0.10 -9.97
C GLU A 237 14.12 0.01 -8.47
N THR A 238 15.21 -0.22 -7.72
CA THR A 238 15.18 0.04 -6.27
C THR A 238 15.14 1.54 -6.01
N THR A 239 14.41 1.96 -4.97
CA THR A 239 14.37 3.36 -4.53
C THR A 239 15.77 3.93 -4.33
N SER A 240 16.69 3.10 -3.79
CA SER A 240 18.08 3.50 -3.58
C SER A 240 18.88 3.68 -4.88
N ALA A 241 18.59 2.89 -5.93
CA ALA A 241 19.23 3.06 -7.23
C ALA A 241 18.80 4.38 -7.88
N VAL A 242 17.49 4.66 -7.91
CA VAL A 242 16.94 5.93 -8.40
C VAL A 242 17.50 7.11 -7.61
N ALA A 243 17.49 7.03 -6.28
CA ALA A 243 18.01 8.08 -5.40
C ALA A 243 19.50 8.38 -5.66
N ARG A 244 20.32 7.37 -5.91
CA ARG A 244 21.75 7.55 -6.27
C ARG A 244 21.92 8.22 -7.62
N LYS A 245 21.20 7.77 -8.65
CA LYS A 245 21.24 8.38 -10.00
C LYS A 245 20.85 9.85 -9.95
N MET A 246 19.79 10.18 -9.22
CA MET A 246 19.26 11.54 -9.10
C MET A 246 20.00 12.40 -8.06
N LYS A 247 20.91 11.81 -7.25
CA LYS A 247 21.58 12.47 -6.13
C LYS A 247 20.59 13.02 -5.10
N SER A 248 19.55 12.27 -4.80
CA SER A 248 18.45 12.69 -3.93
C SER A 248 18.91 12.83 -2.48
N LEU A 249 18.38 13.84 -1.79
CA LEU A 249 18.52 13.99 -0.33
C LEU A 249 17.71 12.93 0.39
N VAL A 250 16.47 12.70 -0.06
CA VAL A 250 15.56 11.66 0.42
C VAL A 250 14.86 11.04 -0.77
N GLY A 251 14.61 9.75 -0.73
CA GLY A 251 13.75 9.04 -1.68
C GLY A 251 12.88 8.04 -0.94
N VAL A 252 11.63 7.88 -1.37
CA VAL A 252 10.74 6.79 -0.91
C VAL A 252 10.12 6.09 -2.11
N ASN A 253 9.71 4.83 -1.95
CA ASN A 253 8.89 4.16 -2.97
C ASN A 253 7.56 4.90 -3.15
N GLY A 254 6.98 4.76 -4.33
CA GLY A 254 5.75 5.44 -4.70
C GLY A 254 4.51 4.56 -4.60
N GLY A 255 3.73 4.52 -5.69
CA GLY A 255 2.42 3.91 -5.74
C GLY A 255 2.41 2.41 -6.07
N PHE A 256 1.20 1.87 -6.25
CA PHE A 256 1.03 0.48 -6.68
C PHE A 256 1.43 0.29 -8.14
N PHE A 257 2.04 -0.84 -8.44
CA PHE A 257 2.53 -1.16 -9.78
C PHE A 257 2.34 -2.64 -10.13
N VAL A 258 2.42 -2.95 -11.42
CA VAL A 258 2.36 -4.32 -11.91
C VAL A 258 3.67 -5.04 -11.57
N MET A 259 3.56 -6.11 -10.78
CA MET A 259 4.72 -6.88 -10.32
C MET A 259 5.14 -7.96 -11.31
N THR A 260 4.21 -8.60 -12.01
CA THR A 260 4.50 -9.77 -12.83
C THR A 260 3.97 -9.61 -14.26
N ALA A 261 4.59 -10.29 -15.23
CA ALA A 261 4.13 -10.29 -16.62
C ALA A 261 2.73 -10.91 -16.81
N ARG A 262 2.24 -11.61 -15.82
CA ARG A 262 0.89 -12.21 -15.78
C ARG A 262 -0.19 -11.13 -15.59
N ASP A 263 0.13 -10.06 -14.84
CA ASP A 263 -0.77 -8.96 -14.52
C ASP A 263 -0.64 -7.77 -15.47
N GLY A 264 0.30 -7.83 -16.38
CA GLY A 264 0.57 -6.77 -17.35
C GLY A 264 2.05 -6.57 -17.62
N VAL A 265 2.47 -5.34 -17.89
CA VAL A 265 3.89 -5.00 -18.06
C VAL A 265 4.50 -4.66 -16.70
N PRO A 266 5.48 -5.46 -16.19
CA PRO A 266 6.09 -5.18 -14.89
C PRO A 266 6.71 -3.78 -14.82
N GLY A 267 6.36 -3.03 -13.78
CA GLY A 267 6.79 -1.65 -13.54
C GLY A 267 5.72 -0.61 -13.86
N THR A 268 4.77 -0.89 -14.76
CA THR A 268 3.68 0.06 -15.04
C THR A 268 2.79 0.27 -13.81
N MET A 269 2.31 1.50 -13.65
CA MET A 269 1.50 1.84 -12.48
C MET A 269 0.12 1.17 -12.53
N ALA A 270 -0.36 0.76 -11.36
CA ALA A 270 -1.69 0.16 -11.16
C ALA A 270 -2.67 1.17 -10.53
N GLY A 271 -2.60 2.41 -10.91
CA GLY A 271 -3.37 3.58 -10.53
C GLY A 271 -2.91 4.79 -11.32
N ILE A 272 -3.44 5.99 -11.00
CA ILE A 272 -3.02 7.21 -11.69
C ILE A 272 -1.55 7.51 -11.40
N GLY A 273 -0.79 7.76 -12.46
CA GLY A 273 0.59 8.23 -12.40
C GLY A 273 0.80 9.35 -13.42
N ALA A 274 1.34 10.46 -12.97
CA ALA A 274 1.75 11.56 -13.85
C ALA A 274 3.14 12.04 -13.45
N TYR A 275 3.98 12.31 -14.44
CA TYR A 275 5.37 12.65 -14.22
C TYR A 275 5.74 13.81 -15.15
N ARG A 276 6.26 14.90 -14.54
CA ARG A 276 6.64 16.13 -15.26
C ARG A 276 5.50 16.70 -16.11
N GLY A 277 4.29 16.65 -15.57
CA GLY A 277 3.09 17.19 -16.21
C GLY A 277 2.43 16.27 -17.25
N GLU A 278 2.97 15.08 -17.51
CA GLU A 278 2.42 14.10 -18.46
C GLU A 278 1.70 12.98 -17.73
N LEU A 279 0.46 12.68 -18.11
CA LEU A 279 -0.32 11.54 -17.63
C LEU A 279 0.21 10.25 -18.27
N GLU A 280 0.76 9.35 -17.47
CA GLU A 280 1.37 8.12 -17.98
C GLU A 280 0.70 6.84 -17.49
N SER A 281 -0.26 6.96 -16.56
CA SER A 281 -1.15 5.88 -16.14
C SER A 281 -2.49 6.44 -15.69
N MET A 282 -3.57 5.74 -15.99
CA MET A 282 -4.92 6.16 -15.65
C MET A 282 -5.29 5.76 -14.22
N ALA A 283 -6.23 6.49 -13.63
CA ALA A 283 -6.80 6.17 -12.34
C ALA A 283 -7.52 4.80 -12.35
N ALA A 284 -7.37 4.07 -11.27
CA ALA A 284 -8.18 2.88 -10.97
C ALA A 284 -9.33 3.31 -10.05
N GLY A 285 -10.49 3.57 -10.63
CA GLY A 285 -11.65 4.16 -9.93
C GLY A 285 -11.36 5.59 -9.44
N SER A 286 -11.93 5.92 -8.30
CA SER A 286 -11.63 7.16 -7.56
C SER A 286 -10.80 6.80 -6.32
N ARG A 287 -9.48 6.71 -6.50
CA ARG A 287 -8.53 6.43 -5.41
C ARG A 287 -7.72 7.65 -5.07
N SER A 288 -7.27 7.68 -3.83
CA SER A 288 -6.44 8.74 -3.31
C SER A 288 -5.10 8.84 -4.03
N ALA A 289 -4.66 10.08 -4.22
CA ALA A 289 -3.38 10.40 -4.85
C ALA A 289 -2.71 11.59 -4.18
N LEU A 290 -1.39 11.58 -4.14
CA LEU A 290 -0.55 12.72 -3.82
C LEU A 290 -0.28 13.49 -5.13
N ILE A 291 -0.67 14.76 -5.17
CA ILE A 291 -0.34 15.70 -6.22
C ILE A 291 0.81 16.57 -5.70
N ILE A 292 1.92 16.57 -6.42
CA ILE A 292 3.11 17.39 -6.17
C ILE A 292 3.08 18.51 -7.20
N GLU A 293 2.87 19.74 -6.76
CA GLU A 293 2.69 20.90 -7.61
C GLU A 293 4.00 21.69 -7.76
N ASP A 294 4.28 22.17 -8.96
CA ASP A 294 5.42 23.03 -9.31
C ASP A 294 6.76 22.57 -8.68
N GLY A 295 7.05 21.28 -8.85
CA GLY A 295 8.27 20.67 -8.33
C GLY A 295 8.38 20.67 -6.79
N GLY A 296 7.24 20.62 -6.09
CA GLY A 296 7.16 20.54 -4.64
C GLY A 296 7.03 21.89 -3.95
N ARG A 297 6.55 22.91 -4.64
CA ARG A 297 6.13 24.18 -4.03
C ARG A 297 4.76 24.13 -3.39
N GLY A 298 3.94 23.15 -3.80
CA GLY A 298 2.65 22.81 -3.24
C GLY A 298 2.44 21.30 -3.19
N TYR A 299 1.59 20.88 -2.27
CA TYR A 299 1.16 19.48 -2.15
C TYR A 299 -0.33 19.44 -1.89
N ARG A 300 -1.01 18.52 -2.54
CA ARG A 300 -2.44 18.28 -2.37
C ARG A 300 -2.70 16.78 -2.41
N MET A 301 -3.70 16.33 -1.68
CA MET A 301 -4.23 14.97 -1.79
C MET A 301 -5.69 15.04 -2.22
N ALA A 302 -6.07 14.17 -3.13
CA ALA A 302 -7.44 14.07 -3.61
C ALA A 302 -7.68 12.67 -4.19
N ASP A 303 -8.93 12.25 -4.16
CA ASP A 303 -9.40 11.08 -4.89
C ASP A 303 -9.55 11.48 -6.36
N LEU A 304 -8.82 10.79 -7.24
CA LEU A 304 -8.70 11.18 -8.64
C LEU A 304 -9.32 10.16 -9.58
N THR A 305 -10.02 10.69 -10.59
CA THR A 305 -10.55 9.94 -11.73
C THR A 305 -9.92 10.45 -13.03
N THR A 306 -9.88 9.60 -14.06
CA THR A 306 -9.38 9.96 -15.39
C THR A 306 -10.38 9.60 -16.48
N THR A 307 -10.50 10.48 -17.46
CA THR A 307 -11.21 10.21 -18.72
C THR A 307 -10.29 10.54 -19.87
N VAL A 308 -10.01 9.56 -20.71
CA VAL A 308 -9.17 9.73 -21.91
C VAL A 308 -9.97 9.33 -23.14
N THR A 309 -9.95 10.17 -24.18
CA THR A 309 -10.77 10.00 -25.38
C THR A 309 -9.96 10.23 -26.65
N ALA A 310 -9.94 9.24 -27.55
CA ALA A 310 -9.46 9.40 -28.90
C ALA A 310 -10.56 10.00 -29.79
N ARG A 311 -10.24 11.04 -30.57
CA ARG A 311 -11.16 11.70 -31.52
C ARG A 311 -10.58 11.76 -32.91
N SER A 312 -11.41 11.41 -33.90
CA SER A 312 -11.09 11.55 -35.33
C SER A 312 -12.30 12.15 -36.04
N GLY A 313 -12.22 13.41 -36.47
CA GLY A 313 -13.39 14.17 -36.91
C GLY A 313 -14.45 14.24 -35.81
N THR A 314 -15.67 13.80 -36.12
CA THR A 314 -16.80 13.72 -35.17
C THR A 314 -16.81 12.43 -34.35
N ALA A 315 -16.06 11.41 -34.78
CA ALA A 315 -16.03 10.11 -34.11
C ALA A 315 -15.15 10.18 -32.85
N ALA A 316 -15.62 9.53 -31.76
CA ALA A 316 -14.91 9.45 -30.50
C ALA A 316 -14.91 8.02 -29.97
N TYR A 317 -13.83 7.63 -29.28
CA TYR A 317 -13.73 6.36 -28.56
C TYR A 317 -12.98 6.54 -27.24
N ARG A 318 -13.47 5.91 -26.17
CA ARG A 318 -12.82 5.95 -24.86
C ARG A 318 -11.53 5.13 -24.88
N ILE A 319 -10.43 5.75 -24.52
CA ILE A 319 -9.19 5.06 -24.16
C ILE A 319 -9.35 4.58 -22.73
N GLN A 320 -9.09 3.30 -22.48
CA GLN A 320 -9.33 2.66 -21.19
C GLN A 320 -8.05 2.40 -20.42
N GLY A 321 -6.89 2.70 -20.99
CA GLY A 321 -5.60 2.56 -20.34
C GLY A 321 -4.49 3.35 -21.01
N ILE A 322 -3.47 3.67 -20.26
CA ILE A 322 -2.21 4.24 -20.73
C ILE A 322 -1.08 3.31 -20.29
N ASN A 323 -0.15 3.00 -21.20
CA ASN A 323 1.08 2.24 -20.95
C ASN A 323 0.86 0.84 -20.31
N ARG A 324 -0.19 0.13 -20.66
CA ARG A 324 -0.47 -1.24 -20.19
C ARG A 324 -0.77 -2.21 -21.33
N VAL A 325 -0.88 -3.48 -21.04
CA VAL A 325 -1.28 -4.49 -22.04
C VAL A 325 -2.75 -4.30 -22.40
N PRO A 326 -3.10 -4.15 -23.70
CA PRO A 326 -4.51 -4.16 -24.10
C PRO A 326 -5.20 -5.46 -23.72
N GLY A 327 -6.35 -5.31 -23.07
CA GLY A 327 -7.14 -6.43 -22.56
C GLY A 327 -6.86 -6.81 -21.10
N THR A 328 -5.77 -6.34 -20.49
CA THR A 328 -5.40 -6.70 -19.12
C THR A 328 -5.39 -5.45 -18.23
N VAL A 329 -6.16 -5.47 -17.14
CA VAL A 329 -6.27 -4.33 -16.22
C VAL A 329 -5.97 -4.78 -14.80
N ARG A 330 -4.91 -4.24 -14.20
CA ARG A 330 -4.58 -4.42 -12.78
C ARG A 330 -5.39 -3.47 -11.92
N ASN A 331 -5.76 -3.90 -10.72
CA ASN A 331 -6.69 -3.19 -9.82
C ASN A 331 -8.01 -2.83 -10.54
N CYS A 332 -8.56 -3.79 -11.24
CA CYS A 332 -9.80 -3.62 -12.01
C CYS A 332 -11.04 -3.45 -11.11
N GLY A 333 -12.11 -2.98 -11.71
CA GLY A 333 -13.39 -2.80 -11.04
C GLY A 333 -14.06 -4.10 -10.57
N ARG A 334 -15.01 -3.96 -9.66
CA ARG A 334 -15.83 -5.07 -9.16
C ARG A 334 -16.65 -5.69 -10.28
N PRO A 335 -17.03 -6.99 -10.17
CA PRO A 335 -17.91 -7.62 -11.16
C PRO A 335 -19.15 -6.81 -11.42
N GLY A 336 -19.49 -6.63 -12.71
CA GLY A 336 -20.64 -5.84 -13.15
C GLY A 336 -20.40 -4.33 -13.25
N THR A 337 -19.19 -3.85 -12.95
CA THR A 337 -18.77 -2.45 -13.17
C THR A 337 -17.79 -2.35 -14.32
N THR A 338 -17.57 -1.11 -14.81
CA THR A 338 -16.45 -0.85 -15.72
C THR A 338 -15.13 -1.10 -14.99
N PRO A 339 -14.09 -1.63 -15.66
CA PRO A 339 -12.85 -1.99 -14.99
C PRO A 339 -12.15 -0.87 -14.22
N SER A 340 -12.42 0.38 -14.55
CA SER A 340 -11.88 1.55 -13.85
C SER A 340 -12.79 2.09 -12.75
N GLU A 341 -13.93 1.46 -12.48
CA GLU A 341 -14.88 1.86 -11.44
C GLU A 341 -14.85 0.86 -10.29
N LEU A 342 -15.01 1.33 -9.05
CA LEU A 342 -15.01 0.50 -7.83
C LEU A 342 -13.85 -0.52 -7.84
N PRO A 343 -12.62 -0.08 -7.79
CA PRO A 343 -11.45 -0.93 -7.96
C PRO A 343 -11.33 -1.95 -6.83
N TRP A 344 -10.67 -3.07 -7.15
CA TRP A 344 -10.25 -4.03 -6.15
C TRP A 344 -8.74 -4.18 -6.16
N GLN A 345 -8.16 -4.08 -4.99
CA GLN A 345 -6.71 -4.21 -4.82
C GLN A 345 -6.25 -5.61 -5.19
N ASP A 346 -5.17 -5.66 -5.94
CA ASP A 346 -4.47 -6.88 -6.37
C ASP A 346 -5.29 -7.82 -7.26
N VAL A 347 -6.32 -7.31 -7.93
CA VAL A 347 -7.13 -8.08 -8.87
C VAL A 347 -6.82 -7.67 -10.31
N THR A 348 -6.67 -8.65 -11.19
CA THR A 348 -6.42 -8.47 -12.62
C THR A 348 -7.60 -8.97 -13.44
N CYS A 349 -8.20 -8.10 -14.27
CA CYS A 349 -9.32 -8.42 -15.14
C CYS A 349 -8.93 -8.48 -16.60
N GLN A 350 -9.70 -9.23 -17.37
CA GLN A 350 -9.60 -9.31 -18.83
C GLN A 350 -10.73 -8.54 -19.51
N LEU A 351 -10.38 -7.73 -20.52
CA LEU A 351 -11.29 -6.97 -21.35
C LEU A 351 -11.26 -7.46 -22.80
N ALA A 352 -12.42 -7.79 -23.34
CA ALA A 352 -12.55 -8.15 -24.76
C ALA A 352 -12.46 -6.94 -25.72
N ASN A 353 -12.78 -5.75 -25.24
CA ASN A 353 -12.81 -4.51 -26.04
C ASN A 353 -12.03 -3.44 -25.29
N ASP A 354 -10.86 -3.08 -25.77
CA ASP A 354 -9.96 -2.19 -25.05
C ASP A 354 -9.12 -1.35 -25.99
N MET A 355 -8.97 -0.06 -25.69
CA MET A 355 -8.03 0.85 -26.35
C MET A 355 -7.04 1.37 -25.33
N VAL A 356 -5.76 1.19 -25.63
CA VAL A 356 -4.64 1.63 -24.80
C VAL A 356 -3.75 2.58 -25.60
N GLN A 357 -3.40 3.70 -24.96
CA GLN A 357 -2.38 4.65 -25.44
C GLN A 357 -1.02 4.26 -24.86
N PHE A 358 0.02 4.36 -25.69
CA PHE A 358 1.40 4.26 -25.26
C PHE A 358 2.10 5.60 -25.49
N THR A 359 2.75 6.09 -24.46
CA THR A 359 3.52 7.35 -24.45
C THR A 359 4.99 7.08 -24.74
N PRO A 360 5.79 8.11 -25.06
CA PRO A 360 7.24 7.97 -25.24
C PRO A 360 8.01 7.43 -24.01
N ALA A 361 7.41 7.51 -22.82
CA ALA A 361 7.97 6.92 -21.60
C ALA A 361 7.89 5.39 -21.56
N PHE A 362 7.07 4.78 -22.43
CA PHE A 362 7.04 3.32 -22.60
C PHE A 362 8.18 2.87 -23.49
N ARG A 363 9.34 2.65 -22.92
CA ARG A 363 10.58 2.33 -23.65
C ARG A 363 10.78 0.85 -23.94
N ALA A 364 9.88 -0.02 -23.49
CA ALA A 364 9.89 -1.44 -23.82
C ALA A 364 9.27 -1.72 -25.20
N ALA A 365 9.43 -2.95 -25.67
CA ALA A 365 8.68 -3.43 -26.81
C ALA A 365 7.17 -3.40 -26.55
N LEU A 366 6.40 -2.91 -27.51
CA LEU A 366 4.96 -2.83 -27.42
C LEU A 366 4.33 -4.23 -27.40
N PRO A 367 3.25 -4.44 -26.64
CA PRO A 367 2.52 -5.69 -26.63
C PRO A 367 2.08 -6.13 -28.03
N THR A 368 2.28 -7.40 -28.35
CA THR A 368 1.84 -8.04 -29.61
C THR A 368 0.50 -8.77 -29.43
N GLY A 369 -0.02 -9.37 -30.49
CA GLY A 369 -1.23 -10.19 -30.48
C GLY A 369 -2.36 -9.64 -31.37
N ALA A 370 -3.55 -10.21 -31.26
CA ALA A 370 -4.71 -9.81 -32.04
C ALA A 370 -5.10 -8.35 -31.75
N GLY A 371 -5.52 -7.63 -32.79
CA GLY A 371 -5.94 -6.22 -32.70
C GLY A 371 -5.29 -5.34 -33.75
N VAL A 372 -5.32 -4.03 -33.54
CA VAL A 372 -4.80 -3.01 -34.43
C VAL A 372 -3.95 -2.02 -33.66
N GLN A 373 -2.90 -1.56 -34.30
CA GLN A 373 -2.04 -0.49 -33.84
C GLN A 373 -2.08 0.70 -34.79
N VAL A 374 -2.11 1.89 -34.21
CA VAL A 374 -1.99 3.16 -34.92
C VAL A 374 -0.84 3.94 -34.34
N VAL A 375 0.10 4.34 -35.18
CA VAL A 375 1.23 5.20 -34.78
C VAL A 375 0.88 6.65 -35.10
N LEU A 376 1.01 7.52 -34.12
CA LEU A 376 0.78 8.95 -34.21
C LEU A 376 2.10 9.70 -34.05
N ASN A 377 2.29 10.75 -34.85
CA ASN A 377 3.38 11.70 -34.59
C ASN A 377 2.99 12.72 -33.49
N ALA A 378 3.89 13.62 -33.16
CA ALA A 378 3.69 14.64 -32.12
C ALA A 378 2.45 15.56 -32.36
N SER A 379 2.02 15.75 -33.62
CA SER A 379 0.84 16.54 -33.97
C SER A 379 -0.46 15.73 -33.94
N GLY A 380 -0.39 14.43 -33.64
CA GLY A 380 -1.53 13.50 -33.68
C GLY A 380 -1.91 13.02 -35.10
N THR A 381 -1.03 13.22 -36.09
CA THR A 381 -1.24 12.70 -37.45
C THR A 381 -0.91 11.20 -37.47
N VAL A 382 -1.77 10.42 -38.09
CA VAL A 382 -1.58 8.98 -38.27
C VAL A 382 -0.45 8.73 -39.25
N VAL A 383 0.63 8.13 -38.77
CA VAL A 383 1.80 7.73 -39.56
C VAL A 383 1.59 6.36 -40.18
N SER A 384 1.11 5.41 -39.41
CA SER A 384 0.84 4.05 -39.88
C SER A 384 -0.28 3.37 -39.10
N VAL A 385 -0.90 2.39 -39.75
CA VAL A 385 -1.90 1.47 -39.20
C VAL A 385 -1.50 0.06 -39.51
N GLY A 386 -1.46 -0.82 -38.52
CA GLY A 386 -0.99 -2.20 -38.74
C GLY A 386 -1.18 -3.13 -37.55
N ALA A 387 -0.43 -4.23 -37.58
CA ALA A 387 -0.40 -5.18 -36.45
C ALA A 387 0.25 -4.55 -35.22
N ARG A 388 -0.12 -5.07 -34.06
CA ARG A 388 0.44 -4.65 -32.74
C ARG A 388 1.89 -5.11 -32.59
N GLY A 389 2.75 -4.26 -32.03
CA GLY A 389 4.16 -4.55 -31.75
C GLY A 389 5.10 -3.39 -32.06
N GLY A 390 6.42 -3.65 -32.04
CA GLY A 390 7.45 -2.64 -32.24
C GLY A 390 7.70 -1.78 -31.02
N HIS A 391 7.94 -0.48 -31.20
CA HIS A 391 8.25 0.49 -30.13
C HIS A 391 7.49 1.79 -30.35
N VAL A 392 7.32 2.58 -29.29
CA VAL A 392 6.80 3.95 -29.41
C VAL A 392 7.86 4.83 -30.07
N PRO A 393 7.54 5.56 -31.14
CA PRO A 393 8.51 6.45 -31.77
C PRO A 393 8.82 7.65 -30.87
N SER A 394 10.04 8.18 -30.98
CA SER A 394 10.42 9.39 -30.27
C SER A 394 9.48 10.56 -30.63
N GLY A 395 8.93 11.24 -29.63
CA GLY A 395 7.99 12.35 -29.80
C GLY A 395 6.63 11.97 -30.40
N GLY A 396 6.32 10.66 -30.53
CA GLY A 396 5.02 10.19 -30.99
C GLY A 396 4.29 9.37 -29.94
N HIS A 397 3.08 8.92 -30.30
CA HIS A 397 2.27 8.05 -29.46
C HIS A 397 1.79 6.84 -30.26
N VAL A 398 1.39 5.79 -29.56
CA VAL A 398 0.79 4.61 -30.21
C VAL A 398 -0.55 4.32 -29.54
N LEU A 399 -1.59 4.09 -30.37
CA LEU A 399 -2.85 3.55 -29.91
C LEU A 399 -2.92 2.08 -30.31
N GLN A 400 -3.16 1.19 -29.35
CA GLN A 400 -3.47 -0.21 -29.63
C GLN A 400 -4.92 -0.50 -29.23
N GLY A 401 -5.66 -1.14 -30.13
CA GLY A 401 -7.06 -1.54 -29.90
C GLY A 401 -7.28 -3.03 -30.12
N ILE A 402 -8.13 -3.62 -29.26
CA ILE A 402 -8.66 -4.98 -29.43
C ILE A 402 -10.18 -4.96 -29.46
N GLY A 403 -10.80 -5.98 -30.07
CA GLY A 403 -12.26 -6.03 -30.26
C GLY A 403 -12.80 -4.77 -30.94
N ARG A 404 -13.88 -4.20 -30.45
CA ARG A 404 -14.52 -2.98 -30.99
C ARG A 404 -13.57 -1.78 -31.09
N ALA A 405 -12.59 -1.68 -30.21
CA ALA A 405 -11.58 -0.63 -30.29
C ALA A 405 -10.68 -0.78 -31.54
N ALA A 406 -10.33 -2.02 -31.90
CA ALA A 406 -9.60 -2.29 -33.14
C ALA A 406 -10.41 -1.90 -34.38
N ASP A 407 -11.72 -2.18 -34.39
CA ASP A 407 -12.60 -1.82 -35.49
C ASP A 407 -12.77 -0.28 -35.61
N TRP A 408 -12.86 0.41 -34.47
CA TRP A 408 -12.88 1.88 -34.47
C TRP A 408 -11.58 2.45 -35.04
N LEU A 409 -10.42 1.93 -34.65
CA LEU A 409 -9.12 2.37 -35.18
C LEU A 409 -9.02 2.12 -36.70
N LYS A 410 -9.43 0.95 -37.21
CA LYS A 410 -9.47 0.64 -38.66
C LYS A 410 -10.35 1.62 -39.43
N THR A 411 -11.48 2.02 -38.83
CA THR A 411 -12.48 2.86 -39.51
C THR A 411 -12.08 4.33 -39.51
N HIS A 412 -11.60 4.84 -38.37
CA HIS A 412 -11.47 6.27 -38.14
C HIS A 412 -10.03 6.80 -38.09
N ALA A 413 -9.01 5.94 -37.93
CA ALA A 413 -7.61 6.36 -37.89
C ALA A 413 -6.90 5.99 -39.19
N LYS A 414 -7.23 6.64 -40.31
CA LYS A 414 -6.61 6.40 -41.60
C LYS A 414 -5.24 7.09 -41.70
N PRO A 415 -4.26 6.55 -42.46
CA PRO A 415 -3.02 7.25 -42.72
C PRO A 415 -3.24 8.69 -43.16
N HIS A 416 -2.43 9.62 -42.61
CA HIS A 416 -2.53 11.06 -42.81
C HIS A 416 -3.75 11.76 -42.16
N SER A 417 -4.71 11.01 -41.61
CA SER A 417 -5.77 11.65 -40.80
C SER A 417 -5.24 12.08 -39.44
N ARG A 418 -6.01 12.91 -38.75
CA ARG A 418 -5.65 13.39 -37.41
C ARG A 418 -6.47 12.67 -36.36
N VAL A 419 -5.79 12.09 -35.36
CA VAL A 419 -6.40 11.58 -34.15
C VAL A 419 -5.91 12.42 -32.97
N ARG A 420 -6.83 13.11 -32.27
CA ARG A 420 -6.55 13.86 -31.05
C ARG A 420 -6.86 12.99 -29.85
N VAL A 421 -6.02 13.00 -28.84
CA VAL A 421 -6.29 12.41 -27.53
C VAL A 421 -6.57 13.53 -26.56
N ASP A 422 -7.75 13.48 -25.93
CA ASP A 422 -8.18 14.40 -24.89
C ASP A 422 -8.06 13.70 -23.54
N GLU A 423 -7.29 14.27 -22.62
CA GLU A 423 -7.05 13.77 -21.26
C GLU A 423 -7.71 14.71 -20.25
N VAL A 424 -8.47 14.17 -19.34
CA VAL A 424 -9.14 14.90 -18.27
C VAL A 424 -8.92 14.17 -16.95
N ILE A 425 -8.33 14.85 -15.99
CA ILE A 425 -8.19 14.42 -14.61
C ILE A 425 -9.19 15.24 -13.77
N ARG A 426 -9.94 14.57 -12.90
CA ARG A 426 -10.89 15.23 -11.97
C ARG A 426 -10.73 14.67 -10.57
N THR A 427 -10.99 15.53 -9.58
CA THR A 427 -11.21 15.07 -8.21
C THR A 427 -12.59 14.41 -8.09
N ALA A 428 -12.84 13.71 -6.99
CA ALA A 428 -14.15 13.13 -6.68
C ALA A 428 -15.26 14.19 -6.64
N GLU A 429 -14.93 15.42 -6.23
CA GLU A 429 -15.83 16.57 -6.20
C GLU A 429 -16.07 17.18 -7.58
N GLY A 430 -15.39 16.67 -8.62
CA GLY A 430 -15.56 17.10 -10.02
C GLY A 430 -14.64 18.23 -10.45
N GLU A 431 -13.76 18.74 -9.59
CA GLU A 431 -12.76 19.76 -9.94
C GLU A 431 -11.78 19.20 -10.99
N ARG A 432 -11.49 20.00 -12.02
CA ARG A 432 -10.50 19.63 -13.03
C ARG A 432 -9.07 19.88 -12.52
N VAL A 433 -8.24 18.85 -12.56
CA VAL A 433 -6.80 18.95 -12.31
C VAL A 433 -6.08 19.17 -13.62
N VAL A 434 -5.35 20.26 -13.73
CA VAL A 434 -4.52 20.60 -14.91
C VAL A 434 -3.07 20.53 -14.48
N LEU A 435 -2.29 19.72 -15.18
CA LEU A 435 -0.88 19.50 -14.84
C LEU A 435 0.02 20.51 -15.53
N GLY A 436 0.89 21.15 -14.77
CA GLY A 436 2.03 21.91 -15.24
C GLY A 436 3.27 21.03 -15.42
N ALA A 437 4.27 21.51 -16.17
CA ALA A 437 5.49 20.75 -16.47
C ALA A 437 6.32 20.33 -15.22
N GLY A 438 6.09 20.95 -14.07
CA GLY A 438 6.71 20.61 -12.79
C GLY A 438 5.90 19.63 -11.92
N ASP A 439 4.68 19.29 -12.35
CA ASP A 439 3.75 18.52 -11.53
C ASP A 439 3.98 17.03 -11.66
N SER A 440 3.66 16.32 -10.58
CA SER A 440 3.67 14.86 -10.54
C SER A 440 2.48 14.37 -9.73
N ILE A 441 1.98 13.18 -10.07
CA ILE A 441 0.95 12.46 -9.32
C ILE A 441 1.44 11.05 -9.00
N VAL A 442 1.31 10.66 -7.73
CA VAL A 442 1.53 9.30 -7.24
C VAL A 442 0.25 8.84 -6.55
N SER A 443 -0.26 7.70 -6.97
CA SER A 443 -1.48 7.12 -6.42
C SER A 443 -1.21 5.78 -5.76
N ALA A 444 -1.80 5.62 -4.59
CA ALA A 444 -1.94 4.30 -3.97
C ALA A 444 -3.32 4.23 -3.30
N ALA A 445 -3.40 3.81 -2.05
CA ALA A 445 -4.63 3.81 -1.26
C ALA A 445 -4.43 2.94 0.03
N PRO A 446 -5.29 3.05 1.02
CA PRO A 446 -6.41 3.99 1.10
C PRO A 446 -6.00 5.38 1.62
N THR A 447 -6.93 6.32 1.55
CA THR A 447 -6.94 7.54 2.37
C THR A 447 -6.85 7.13 3.84
N LEU A 448 -6.08 7.90 4.61
CA LEU A 448 -5.83 7.65 6.03
C LEU A 448 -6.37 8.78 6.90
N VAL A 449 -6.12 10.01 6.48
CA VAL A 449 -6.53 11.23 7.18
C VAL A 449 -7.10 12.20 6.15
N LYS A 450 -8.29 12.70 6.41
CA LYS A 450 -8.97 13.74 5.65
C LYS A 450 -9.42 14.83 6.61
N ASP A 451 -9.13 16.09 6.29
CA ASP A 451 -9.47 17.27 7.11
C ASP A 451 -9.07 17.14 8.60
N GLY A 452 -7.90 16.55 8.86
CA GLY A 452 -7.36 16.32 10.21
C GLY A 452 -8.05 15.21 11.00
N SER A 453 -8.98 14.49 10.41
CA SER A 453 -9.66 13.34 11.00
C SER A 453 -9.21 12.03 10.36
N ILE A 454 -9.18 10.94 11.13
CA ILE A 454 -9.01 9.60 10.56
C ILE A 454 -10.25 9.30 9.74
N ASP A 455 -10.05 9.07 8.44
CA ASP A 455 -11.12 8.79 7.49
C ASP A 455 -10.59 7.76 6.48
N ILE A 456 -11.04 6.52 6.61
CA ILE A 456 -10.50 5.38 5.86
C ILE A 456 -11.65 4.72 5.11
N ASP A 457 -11.74 4.99 3.81
CA ASP A 457 -12.73 4.41 2.90
C ASP A 457 -12.20 3.09 2.30
N ALA A 458 -11.93 2.11 3.17
CA ALA A 458 -11.26 0.87 2.79
C ALA A 458 -12.05 0.02 1.80
N ALA A 459 -13.38 0.05 1.87
CA ALA A 459 -14.25 -0.67 0.94
C ALA A 459 -14.40 0.07 -0.38
N ALA A 460 -14.61 1.38 -0.39
CA ALA A 460 -14.72 2.18 -1.61
C ALA A 460 -13.42 2.15 -2.42
N GLU A 461 -12.27 2.23 -1.75
CA GLU A 461 -10.97 2.15 -2.40
C GLU A 461 -10.50 0.70 -2.70
N GLY A 462 -11.31 -0.31 -2.35
CA GLY A 462 -11.15 -1.70 -2.80
C GLY A 462 -10.21 -2.58 -2.00
N PHE A 463 -9.91 -2.23 -0.75
CA PHE A 463 -9.07 -3.03 0.15
C PHE A 463 -9.85 -3.99 1.01
N VAL A 464 -11.11 -3.69 1.25
CA VAL A 464 -12.01 -4.51 2.04
C VAL A 464 -13.29 -4.75 1.24
N ASP A 465 -13.71 -6.00 1.18
CA ASP A 465 -15.07 -6.36 0.73
C ASP A 465 -15.77 -7.06 1.89
N PRO A 466 -16.69 -6.40 2.60
CA PRO A 466 -17.29 -6.93 3.82
C PRO A 466 -17.82 -8.37 3.74
N PRO A 467 -18.42 -8.82 2.61
CA PRO A 467 -18.79 -10.22 2.43
C PRO A 467 -17.61 -11.20 2.30
N TYR A 468 -16.39 -10.71 2.00
CA TYR A 468 -15.20 -11.52 1.69
C TYR A 468 -13.97 -11.00 2.44
N THR A 469 -13.90 -11.32 3.72
CA THR A 469 -12.94 -10.72 4.65
C THR A 469 -11.49 -11.19 4.49
N SER A 470 -11.22 -12.28 3.77
CA SER A 470 -9.90 -12.92 3.74
C SER A 470 -8.78 -11.98 3.28
N PHE A 471 -8.93 -11.36 2.12
CA PHE A 471 -7.93 -10.43 1.58
C PHE A 471 -7.83 -9.16 2.42
N GLY A 472 -8.97 -8.52 2.69
CA GLY A 472 -9.02 -7.27 3.45
C GLY A 472 -8.44 -7.41 4.86
N TYR A 473 -8.69 -8.56 5.52
CA TYR A 473 -8.10 -8.84 6.82
C TYR A 473 -6.57 -8.92 6.75
N ALA A 474 -6.03 -9.73 5.86
CA ALA A 474 -4.59 -9.94 5.71
C ALA A 474 -3.86 -8.66 5.27
N TRP A 475 -4.49 -7.85 4.41
CA TRP A 475 -3.87 -6.65 3.84
C TRP A 475 -3.99 -5.44 4.78
N ALA A 476 -5.15 -5.18 5.34
CA ALA A 476 -5.46 -3.94 6.06
C ALA A 476 -5.40 -4.08 7.58
N SER A 477 -5.80 -5.25 8.12
CA SER A 477 -5.98 -5.46 9.56
C SER A 477 -4.81 -6.16 10.25
N VAL A 478 -3.80 -6.61 9.48
CA VAL A 478 -2.57 -7.20 9.99
C VAL A 478 -1.45 -6.16 9.87
N ARG A 479 -0.56 -6.08 10.88
CA ARG A 479 0.61 -5.20 10.84
C ARG A 479 1.58 -5.62 9.75
N GLN A 480 2.03 -4.62 9.00
CA GLN A 480 2.91 -4.79 7.85
C GLN A 480 3.85 -3.59 7.72
N PRO A 481 4.96 -3.70 6.95
CA PRO A 481 5.72 -2.53 6.55
C PRO A 481 4.83 -1.57 5.79
N ARG A 482 4.96 -0.26 6.06
CA ARG A 482 4.14 0.77 5.42
C ARG A 482 5.01 1.91 4.92
N THR A 483 4.60 2.47 3.78
CA THR A 483 5.06 3.76 3.30
C THR A 483 3.84 4.69 3.23
N LEU A 484 3.96 5.87 3.81
CA LEU A 484 2.85 6.81 3.98
C LEU A 484 3.27 8.18 3.48
N ALA A 485 2.34 8.91 2.91
CA ALA A 485 2.49 10.31 2.60
C ALA A 485 1.42 11.14 3.31
N GLY A 486 1.75 12.33 3.80
CA GLY A 486 0.81 13.24 4.44
C GLY A 486 1.18 14.70 4.23
N ILE A 487 0.22 15.56 4.48
CA ILE A 487 0.39 17.02 4.46
C ILE A 487 -0.07 17.53 5.82
N ASP A 488 0.78 18.30 6.49
CA ASP A 488 0.43 18.88 7.77
C ASP A 488 -0.25 20.26 7.61
N LYS A 489 -0.74 20.81 8.70
CA LYS A 489 -1.41 22.11 8.74
C LYS A 489 -0.55 23.30 8.29
N LEU A 490 0.77 23.12 8.19
CA LEU A 490 1.71 24.13 7.67
C LEU A 490 1.96 23.96 6.17
N GLY A 491 1.34 22.96 5.52
CA GLY A 491 1.53 22.61 4.12
C GLY A 491 2.83 21.82 3.86
N ARG A 492 3.47 21.25 4.90
CA ARG A 492 4.68 20.45 4.74
C ARG A 492 4.31 19.03 4.34
N LEU A 493 5.10 18.46 3.42
CA LEU A 493 4.97 17.05 3.06
C LEU A 493 5.66 16.19 4.13
N LEU A 494 4.95 15.19 4.59
CA LEU A 494 5.41 14.14 5.48
C LEU A 494 5.53 12.85 4.69
N LEU A 495 6.73 12.29 4.59
CA LEU A 495 6.95 10.96 4.03
C LEU A 495 7.41 10.04 5.16
N VAL A 496 6.73 8.92 5.34
CA VAL A 496 6.96 8.01 6.46
C VAL A 496 7.18 6.60 5.95
N THR A 497 8.18 5.91 6.49
CA THR A 497 8.29 4.46 6.38
C THR A 497 8.29 3.81 7.75
N VAL A 498 7.58 2.71 7.87
CA VAL A 498 7.54 1.86 9.06
C VAL A 498 8.06 0.50 8.67
N ASP A 499 9.11 0.02 9.31
CA ASP A 499 9.58 -1.34 9.14
C ASP A 499 8.53 -2.33 9.64
N GLY A 500 8.48 -3.53 9.10
CA GLY A 500 7.53 -4.52 9.55
C GLY A 500 7.89 -5.94 9.13
N ARG A 501 7.07 -6.90 9.57
CA ARG A 501 7.29 -8.34 9.35
C ARG A 501 8.62 -8.86 9.91
N LEU A 502 9.16 -8.18 10.90
CA LEU A 502 10.40 -8.55 11.58
C LEU A 502 10.04 -9.14 12.95
N THR A 503 9.99 -10.45 13.04
CA THR A 503 9.73 -11.16 14.31
C THR A 503 10.81 -10.78 15.33
N ASN A 504 10.40 -10.37 16.53
CA ASN A 504 11.27 -9.79 17.57
C ASN A 504 12.00 -8.50 17.13
N GLY A 505 11.48 -7.84 16.12
CA GLY A 505 11.95 -6.55 15.61
C GLY A 505 10.77 -5.61 15.41
N SER A 506 10.75 -4.85 14.31
CA SER A 506 9.61 -4.01 13.96
C SER A 506 8.47 -4.84 13.37
N GLU A 507 7.30 -4.73 13.96
CA GLU A 507 6.14 -5.50 13.53
C GLU A 507 5.36 -4.81 12.41
N GLY A 508 5.45 -3.48 12.36
CA GLY A 508 4.80 -2.65 11.36
C GLY A 508 3.47 -2.08 11.84
N PHE A 509 2.70 -1.52 10.92
CA PHE A 509 1.39 -0.92 11.21
C PHE A 509 0.27 -1.60 10.41
N THR A 510 -0.91 -1.68 11.03
CA THR A 510 -2.18 -1.82 10.31
C THR A 510 -2.48 -0.51 9.58
N VAL A 511 -3.48 -0.53 8.69
CA VAL A 511 -3.94 0.71 8.03
C VAL A 511 -4.47 1.72 9.06
N TYR A 512 -5.19 1.27 10.09
CA TYR A 512 -5.71 2.15 11.14
C TYR A 512 -4.59 2.76 12.01
N GLU A 513 -3.58 1.97 12.40
CA GLU A 513 -2.41 2.46 13.14
C GLU A 513 -1.62 3.46 12.30
N SER A 514 -1.52 3.25 10.97
CA SER A 514 -0.93 4.21 10.04
C SER A 514 -1.65 5.55 10.06
N ALA A 515 -2.97 5.55 10.01
CA ALA A 515 -3.79 6.75 10.08
C ALA A 515 -3.63 7.48 11.43
N ALA A 516 -3.68 6.74 12.54
CA ALA A 516 -3.47 7.28 13.87
C ALA A 516 -2.08 7.91 14.03
N PHE A 517 -1.05 7.26 13.48
CA PHE A 517 0.32 7.77 13.50
C PHE A 517 0.46 9.06 12.67
N MET A 518 -0.05 9.07 11.43
CA MET A 518 -0.03 10.28 10.59
C MET A 518 -0.75 11.46 11.24
N LYS A 519 -1.92 11.21 11.82
CA LYS A 519 -2.64 12.22 12.62
C LYS A 519 -1.81 12.73 13.80
N SER A 520 -1.09 11.86 14.50
CA SER A 520 -0.21 12.23 15.62
C SER A 520 0.98 13.10 15.19
N LEU A 521 1.43 12.98 13.94
CA LEU A 521 2.44 13.86 13.33
C LEU A 521 1.86 15.23 12.92
N GLY A 522 0.55 15.44 13.06
CA GLY A 522 -0.15 16.66 12.68
C GLY A 522 -0.60 16.70 11.22
N ALA A 523 -0.65 15.57 10.54
CA ALA A 523 -1.20 15.49 9.20
C ALA A 523 -2.69 15.90 9.19
N VAL A 524 -3.06 16.74 8.23
CA VAL A 524 -4.46 17.09 7.93
C VAL A 524 -4.97 16.30 6.73
N GLN A 525 -4.06 15.84 5.88
CA GLN A 525 -4.32 14.88 4.80
C GLN A 525 -3.24 13.79 4.86
N ALA A 526 -3.61 12.53 4.68
CA ALA A 526 -2.64 11.45 4.54
C ALA A 526 -3.21 10.28 3.74
N ILE A 527 -2.32 9.61 3.01
CA ILE A 527 -2.60 8.41 2.24
C ILE A 527 -1.56 7.32 2.54
N ASN A 528 -1.96 6.06 2.40
CA ASN A 528 -1.02 4.95 2.33
C ASN A 528 -0.46 4.86 0.90
N LEU A 529 0.86 4.76 0.76
CA LEU A 529 1.55 4.40 -0.48
C LEU A 529 1.75 2.89 -0.57
N ASP A 530 2.47 2.39 -1.60
CA ASP A 530 2.77 0.97 -1.65
C ASP A 530 3.63 0.55 -0.46
N GLY A 531 3.29 -0.59 0.12
CA GLY A 531 3.86 -1.08 1.36
C GLY A 531 4.51 -2.46 1.23
N GLY A 532 4.54 -3.19 2.34
CA GLY A 532 5.13 -4.51 2.37
C GLY A 532 6.60 -4.51 1.95
N GLY A 533 6.97 -5.38 1.02
CA GLY A 533 8.35 -5.47 0.50
C GLY A 533 8.80 -4.23 -0.29
N SER A 534 7.88 -3.40 -0.77
CA SER A 534 8.20 -2.16 -1.49
C SER A 534 8.65 -1.04 -0.56
N THR A 535 8.33 -1.12 0.75
CA THR A 535 8.65 -0.08 1.73
C THR A 535 10.14 0.22 1.75
N ALA A 536 10.51 1.42 1.33
CA ALA A 536 11.88 1.87 1.26
C ALA A 536 11.98 3.38 1.50
N MET A 537 12.91 3.80 2.36
CA MET A 537 13.34 5.18 2.47
C MET A 537 14.86 5.26 2.33
N THR A 538 15.32 6.22 1.55
CA THR A 538 16.74 6.50 1.38
C THR A 538 17.09 7.90 1.88
N VAL A 539 18.30 8.04 2.38
CA VAL A 539 18.90 9.34 2.72
C VAL A 539 20.27 9.42 2.05
N ASN A 540 20.45 10.45 1.21
CA ASN A 540 21.66 10.60 0.38
C ASN A 540 21.99 9.32 -0.40
N GLY A 541 20.99 8.71 -1.01
CA GLY A 541 21.11 7.48 -1.81
C GLY A 541 21.37 6.19 -1.04
N LYS A 542 21.36 6.22 0.31
CA LYS A 542 21.53 5.04 1.16
C LYS A 542 20.20 4.68 1.81
N LEU A 543 19.82 3.40 1.72
CA LEU A 543 18.65 2.86 2.40
C LEU A 543 18.80 3.03 3.92
N VAL A 544 17.75 3.53 4.58
CA VAL A 544 17.76 3.79 6.03
C VAL A 544 16.78 2.92 6.81
N ASN A 545 15.78 2.36 6.16
CA ASN A 545 14.86 1.39 6.72
C ASN A 545 15.32 -0.06 6.46
N HIS A 546 14.66 -1.04 7.08
CA HIS A 546 14.96 -2.45 6.92
C HIS A 546 13.94 -3.12 5.98
N PRO A 547 14.33 -3.57 4.78
CA PRO A 547 13.43 -4.28 3.87
C PRO A 547 12.88 -5.57 4.47
N SER A 548 11.61 -5.85 4.23
CA SER A 548 10.95 -7.07 4.73
C SER A 548 11.14 -8.28 3.83
N ASP A 549 11.53 -8.09 2.56
CA ASP A 549 11.78 -9.19 1.64
C ASP A 549 13.15 -9.83 1.92
N ALA A 550 13.22 -11.14 1.90
CA ALA A 550 14.47 -11.87 2.15
C ALA A 550 15.57 -11.55 1.12
N ALA A 551 15.20 -11.11 -0.08
CA ALA A 551 16.12 -10.65 -1.12
C ALA A 551 16.66 -9.23 -0.91
N GLY A 552 16.18 -8.52 0.12
CA GLY A 552 16.52 -7.12 0.40
C GLY A 552 15.55 -6.13 -0.25
N GLU A 553 16.04 -4.97 -0.65
CA GLU A 553 15.24 -3.89 -1.23
C GLU A 553 14.57 -4.31 -2.54
N ARG A 554 13.25 -4.22 -2.60
CA ARG A 554 12.45 -4.55 -3.80
C ARG A 554 12.59 -3.48 -4.86
N THR A 555 12.62 -3.90 -6.13
CA THR A 555 12.45 -2.99 -7.26
C THR A 555 10.99 -2.58 -7.41
N VAL A 556 10.73 -1.28 -7.55
CA VAL A 556 9.40 -0.65 -7.61
C VAL A 556 9.16 0.04 -8.96
N GLY A 557 7.90 0.38 -9.26
CA GLY A 557 7.52 1.02 -10.52
C GLY A 557 7.85 2.51 -10.54
N ASP A 558 7.61 3.21 -9.43
CA ASP A 558 7.96 4.62 -9.27
C ASP A 558 8.41 4.96 -7.85
N THR A 559 8.92 6.15 -7.68
CA THR A 559 9.46 6.68 -6.42
C THR A 559 9.15 8.16 -6.28
N VAL A 560 9.11 8.66 -5.03
CA VAL A 560 9.10 10.11 -4.74
C VAL A 560 10.49 10.52 -4.29
N GLN A 561 11.09 11.50 -4.97
CA GLN A 561 12.47 11.93 -4.78
C GLN A 561 12.54 13.41 -4.37
N ILE A 562 13.28 13.70 -3.32
CA ILE A 562 13.59 15.05 -2.86
C ILE A 562 15.00 15.39 -3.30
N LEU A 563 15.12 16.35 -4.21
CA LEU A 563 16.37 16.68 -4.90
C LEU A 563 16.95 17.99 -4.37
N PRO A 564 18.28 18.11 -4.25
CA PRO A 564 18.91 19.35 -3.92
C PRO A 564 18.73 20.40 -5.05
N LYS A 565 19.00 21.65 -4.76
CA LYS A 565 19.16 22.69 -5.79
C LYS A 565 20.32 22.27 -6.71
N ARG A 566 20.09 22.31 -8.03
CA ARG A 566 21.15 22.16 -9.04
C ARG A 566 22.08 23.35 -9.02
#